data_e650f8c617977b5c8f0d3e12a1cf63d8
#
_entry.id   e650f8c617977b5c8f0d3e12a1cf63d8
#
_cell.length_a   1.000
_cell.length_b   1.000
_cell.length_c   1.000
_cell.angle_alpha   90.00
_cell.angle_beta   90.00
_cell.angle_gamma   90.00
#
_symmetry.space_group_name_H-M   'P 1'
#
loop_
_entity.id
_entity.type
_entity.pdbx_description
1 polymer ?
#
loop_
_entity_poly.entity_id
_entity_poly.type
_entity_poly.pdbx_seq_one_letter_code
_entity_poly.pdbx_strand_id
1 'polypeptide(L)'
;MRFGRLERDSELGRSFRYDDAQEKILPKFSQRSEWKLTPNRLTQALEEVRRLSAKILDLTVSNPTRAELYYDNDAILGSLANRKSLDYDPQPKGLLAARESVVQYYHDEHEVFDLAPESLVLTTSTSEGYSYLFRLLCNVGDEILVPKPSYPLFEFLSDLEDVKLVPYPLIYDHGWQIDFPSLYKVVTHHTRAVVVVHPNNPTGSFVSDQERLALNAFCREYDLAIVADEVFLDYPHDGASRTSFATNSDVLTFTLSGLSKISGLPQMKVAWIAASGPDEPRKEALARLEVIADTYLSMNAPLQYATETLLAQRKKVQPLLLDRVRTNREDLDHQLAKQKTCSRLEVDGGWYAVLRVPVTQTDEELAIELLTKYAVYLHPGHFYDFPNDGFLVVSLITPQEDFRRGIGQVLAHFAS
;
A
#
# COMPACT_ATOMS: atom_id res chain seq x y z
N MET A 1 -3.45 10.73 2.98
CA MET A 1 -4.40 10.51 1.87
C MET A 1 -5.79 10.90 2.32
N ARG A 2 -6.58 11.63 1.50
CA ARG A 2 -7.92 12.13 1.87
C ARG A 2 -9.05 11.17 1.49
N PHE A 3 -8.78 9.89 1.27
CA PHE A 3 -9.76 8.93 0.79
C PHE A 3 -10.18 8.00 1.92
N GLY A 4 -11.32 8.31 2.53
CA GLY A 4 -12.08 7.33 3.26
C GLY A 4 -12.90 6.50 2.27
N ARG A 5 -13.23 5.28 2.65
CA ARG A 5 -14.02 4.34 1.86
C ARG A 5 -15.29 5.00 1.30
N LEU A 6 -15.52 4.85 0.01
CA LEU A 6 -16.73 5.32 -0.67
C LEU A 6 -17.67 4.11 -0.83
N GLU A 7 -18.85 4.18 -0.22
CA GLU A 7 -19.86 3.12 -0.32
C GLU A 7 -20.57 3.13 -1.67
N ARG A 8 -20.84 1.95 -2.23
CA ARG A 8 -21.70 1.78 -3.41
C ARG A 8 -23.15 1.55 -2.96
N ASP A 9 -24.09 2.33 -3.46
CA ASP A 9 -25.50 2.01 -3.35
C ASP A 9 -25.89 1.03 -4.45
N SER A 10 -26.27 -0.19 -4.05
CA SER A 10 -26.89 -1.19 -4.91
C SER A 10 -28.41 -1.11 -4.79
N GLU A 11 -29.06 -0.20 -5.52
CA GLU A 11 -30.49 -0.31 -5.78
C GLU A 11 -30.83 0.27 -7.14
N LEU A 12 -31.14 -0.63 -8.08
CA LEU A 12 -31.76 -0.34 -9.37
C LEU A 12 -33.29 -0.43 -9.20
N GLY A 13 -33.92 0.71 -9.02
CA GLY A 13 -35.36 0.84 -9.12
C GLY A 13 -35.74 2.05 -10.00
N ARG A 14 -35.90 1.82 -11.31
CA ARG A 14 -36.38 2.88 -12.22
C ARG A 14 -37.90 3.00 -12.16
N SER A 15 -38.40 4.16 -11.68
CA SER A 15 -39.71 4.65 -12.07
C SER A 15 -39.54 5.99 -12.82
N PHE A 16 -39.92 6.02 -14.08
CA PHE A 16 -39.98 7.24 -14.88
C PHE A 16 -41.17 8.07 -14.43
N ARG A 17 -40.94 9.27 -13.91
CA ARG A 17 -41.92 10.37 -13.91
C ARG A 17 -41.31 11.56 -14.64
N TYR A 18 -42.01 12.01 -15.68
CA TYR A 18 -41.74 13.30 -16.35
C TYR A 18 -42.16 14.42 -15.39
N ASP A 19 -41.24 15.28 -15.01
CA ASP A 19 -41.52 16.56 -14.40
C ASP A 19 -40.64 17.61 -15.10
N ASP A 20 -41.28 18.61 -15.68
CA ASP A 20 -40.68 19.69 -16.47
C ASP A 20 -39.94 20.69 -15.56
N ALA A 21 -38.77 20.36 -15.13
CA ALA A 21 -37.76 21.32 -14.71
C ALA A 21 -36.57 21.18 -15.65
N GLN A 22 -36.05 22.27 -16.19
CA GLN A 22 -34.88 22.30 -17.07
C GLN A 22 -33.72 21.51 -16.40
N GLU A 23 -33.65 20.21 -16.65
CA GLU A 23 -32.48 19.41 -16.30
C GLU A 23 -31.28 20.03 -16.99
N LYS A 24 -30.36 20.59 -16.20
CA LYS A 24 -29.03 20.91 -16.69
C LYS A 24 -28.47 19.62 -17.29
N ILE A 25 -28.37 19.59 -18.63
CA ILE A 25 -27.71 18.46 -19.32
C ILE A 25 -26.24 18.52 -18.91
N LEU A 26 -25.90 17.80 -17.82
CA LEU A 26 -24.52 17.62 -17.40
C LEU A 26 -23.87 16.56 -18.31
N PRO A 27 -22.60 16.71 -18.66
CA PRO A 27 -21.87 15.68 -19.38
C PRO A 27 -21.98 14.35 -18.64
N LYS A 28 -22.23 13.27 -19.38
CA LYS A 28 -22.18 11.92 -18.80
C LYS A 28 -20.72 11.51 -18.63
N PHE A 29 -20.32 11.23 -17.41
CA PHE A 29 -19.00 10.68 -17.11
C PHE A 29 -19.01 9.15 -17.24
N SER A 30 -17.79 8.55 -17.30
CA SER A 30 -17.62 7.11 -17.31
C SER A 30 -18.04 6.50 -15.98
N GLN A 31 -18.68 5.32 -16.01
CA GLN A 31 -19.02 4.56 -14.81
C GLN A 31 -17.78 4.16 -13.98
N ARG A 32 -16.60 4.07 -14.61
CA ARG A 32 -15.30 3.84 -13.93
C ARG A 32 -14.95 4.89 -12.89
N SER A 33 -15.51 6.09 -13.02
CA SER A 33 -15.26 7.23 -12.13
C SER A 33 -16.53 7.65 -11.35
N GLU A 34 -17.55 6.80 -11.29
CA GLU A 34 -18.81 7.07 -10.60
C GLU A 34 -18.67 6.78 -9.10
N TRP A 35 -17.79 7.52 -8.43
CA TRP A 35 -17.57 7.41 -6.99
C TRP A 35 -18.39 8.46 -6.24
N LYS A 36 -18.77 8.14 -4.99
CA LYS A 36 -19.29 9.14 -4.05
C LYS A 36 -18.18 10.14 -3.70
N LEU A 37 -18.32 11.39 -4.17
CA LEU A 37 -17.33 12.45 -3.90
C LEU A 37 -17.57 13.18 -2.58
N THR A 38 -18.63 12.83 -1.85
CA THR A 38 -18.93 13.41 -0.53
C THR A 38 -17.91 12.92 0.50
N PRO A 39 -17.29 13.81 1.28
CA PRO A 39 -16.40 13.39 2.37
C PRO A 39 -17.14 12.46 3.34
N ASN A 40 -16.45 11.41 3.82
CA ASN A 40 -17.01 10.55 4.86
C ASN A 40 -17.15 11.27 6.21
N ARG A 41 -17.89 10.68 7.15
CA ARG A 41 -18.17 11.26 8.46
C ARG A 41 -16.91 11.62 9.24
N LEU A 42 -15.89 10.75 9.23
CA LEU A 42 -14.63 11.01 9.92
C LEU A 42 -13.86 12.19 9.31
N THR A 43 -13.86 12.31 7.97
CA THR A 43 -13.25 13.46 7.27
C THR A 43 -13.97 14.75 7.60
N GLN A 44 -15.31 14.74 7.65
CA GLN A 44 -16.13 15.91 8.06
C GLN A 44 -15.81 16.34 9.49
N ALA A 45 -15.76 15.38 10.43
CA ALA A 45 -15.39 15.64 11.82
C ALA A 45 -13.97 16.22 11.94
N LEU A 46 -13.02 15.71 11.14
CA LEU A 46 -11.65 16.21 11.13
C LEU A 46 -11.57 17.67 10.65
N GLU A 47 -12.32 18.03 9.61
CA GLU A 47 -12.39 19.41 9.13
C GLU A 47 -13.00 20.34 10.17
N GLU A 48 -14.00 19.89 10.90
CA GLU A 48 -14.64 20.66 11.97
C GLU A 48 -13.68 20.91 13.14
N VAL A 49 -12.99 19.86 13.63
CA VAL A 49 -12.00 19.99 14.70
C VAL A 49 -10.84 20.90 14.29
N ARG A 50 -10.40 20.84 13.03
CA ARG A 50 -9.37 21.75 12.49
C ARG A 50 -9.81 23.21 12.49
N ARG A 51 -11.09 23.51 12.22
CA ARG A 51 -11.63 24.90 12.29
C ARG A 51 -11.60 25.46 13.70
N LEU A 52 -11.71 24.61 14.71
CA LEU A 52 -11.63 25.01 16.12
C LEU A 52 -10.20 25.29 16.59
N SER A 53 -9.21 25.21 15.69
CA SER A 53 -7.78 25.45 15.96
C SER A 53 -7.17 24.57 17.06
N ALA A 54 -7.75 23.40 17.34
CA ALA A 54 -7.20 22.44 18.27
C ALA A 54 -5.94 21.79 17.69
N LYS A 55 -4.91 21.60 18.53
CA LYS A 55 -3.76 20.77 18.15
C LYS A 55 -4.21 19.30 18.10
N ILE A 56 -4.29 18.72 16.91
CA ILE A 56 -4.66 17.32 16.71
C ILE A 56 -3.42 16.44 16.88
N LEU A 57 -3.56 15.37 17.66
CA LEU A 57 -2.60 14.28 17.76
C LEU A 57 -2.89 13.30 16.62
N ASP A 58 -2.13 13.44 15.52
CA ASP A 58 -2.35 12.65 14.30
C ASP A 58 -1.57 11.34 14.37
N LEU A 59 -2.27 10.25 14.67
CA LEU A 59 -1.73 8.90 14.71
C LEU A 59 -1.81 8.18 13.33
N THR A 60 -2.12 8.91 12.25
CA THR A 60 -2.23 8.35 10.90
C THR A 60 -1.07 8.72 9.98
N VAL A 61 -0.03 9.38 10.51
CA VAL A 61 1.11 9.88 9.73
C VAL A 61 1.72 8.76 8.89
N SER A 62 1.54 8.81 7.57
CA SER A 62 2.05 7.83 6.61
C SER A 62 3.08 8.43 5.65
N ASN A 63 3.29 9.74 5.75
CA ASN A 63 4.25 10.48 4.94
C ASN A 63 5.56 10.67 5.73
N PRO A 64 6.66 9.97 5.37
CA PRO A 64 7.92 10.06 6.09
C PRO A 64 8.54 11.47 6.06
N THR A 65 8.20 12.30 5.07
CA THR A 65 8.69 13.70 5.04
C THR A 65 8.04 14.59 6.10
N ARG A 66 7.00 14.10 6.80
CA ARG A 66 6.34 14.76 7.93
C ARG A 66 6.62 14.08 9.27
N ALA A 67 7.46 13.05 9.27
CA ALA A 67 7.84 12.32 10.47
C ALA A 67 9.03 12.96 11.21
N GLU A 68 9.40 14.20 10.89
CA GLU A 68 10.52 14.95 11.49
C GLU A 68 11.87 14.21 11.38
N LEU A 69 12.13 13.63 10.21
CA LEU A 69 13.37 12.92 9.92
C LEU A 69 14.37 13.83 9.21
N TYR A 70 15.65 13.51 9.39
CA TYR A 70 16.71 14.19 8.66
C TYR A 70 16.85 13.65 7.24
N TYR A 71 16.93 14.55 6.26
CA TYR A 71 17.22 14.26 4.86
C TYR A 71 18.47 15.03 4.39
N ASP A 72 19.29 14.39 3.57
CA ASP A 72 20.42 15.04 2.90
C ASP A 72 19.90 15.85 1.68
N ASN A 73 19.40 17.05 1.97
CA ASN A 73 18.77 17.90 0.96
C ASN A 73 19.71 18.24 -0.19
N ASP A 74 20.99 18.48 0.07
CA ASP A 74 21.98 18.87 -0.94
C ASP A 74 22.26 17.71 -1.91
N ALA A 75 22.44 16.49 -1.40
CA ALA A 75 22.61 15.31 -2.23
C ALA A 75 21.35 15.00 -3.06
N ILE A 76 20.17 15.09 -2.43
CA ILE A 76 18.89 14.84 -3.11
C ILE A 76 18.66 15.86 -4.23
N LEU A 77 18.70 17.16 -3.93
CA LEU A 77 18.41 18.21 -4.91
C LEU A 77 19.53 18.30 -5.97
N GLY A 78 20.78 18.12 -5.57
CA GLY A 78 21.91 18.13 -6.50
C GLY A 78 21.85 17.01 -7.54
N SER A 79 21.31 15.84 -7.17
CA SER A 79 21.16 14.70 -8.09
C SER A 79 20.18 14.97 -9.24
N LEU A 80 19.25 15.89 -9.05
CA LEU A 80 18.25 16.24 -10.08
C LEU A 80 18.81 17.15 -11.18
N ALA A 81 20.00 17.76 -10.98
CA ALA A 81 20.61 18.73 -11.89
C ALA A 81 21.53 18.09 -12.95
N ASN A 82 21.17 16.89 -13.43
CA ASN A 82 21.94 16.21 -14.47
C ASN A 82 21.67 16.84 -15.86
N ARG A 83 22.74 17.29 -16.55
CA ARG A 83 22.62 17.93 -17.88
C ARG A 83 22.01 17.02 -18.95
N LYS A 84 22.20 15.70 -18.86
CA LYS A 84 21.59 14.73 -19.76
C LYS A 84 20.05 14.71 -19.68
N SER A 85 19.48 15.26 -18.61
CA SER A 85 18.02 15.38 -18.46
C SER A 85 17.38 16.39 -19.45
N LEU A 86 18.19 17.16 -20.17
CA LEU A 86 17.71 18.09 -21.21
C LEU A 86 17.53 17.39 -22.56
N ASP A 87 18.04 16.18 -22.72
CA ASP A 87 17.87 15.39 -23.94
C ASP A 87 16.64 14.52 -23.80
N TYR A 88 15.82 14.46 -24.85
CA TYR A 88 14.67 13.57 -24.92
C TYR A 88 15.09 12.24 -25.50
N ASP A 89 15.27 11.24 -24.61
CA ASP A 89 15.59 9.86 -24.95
C ASP A 89 14.56 8.93 -24.26
N PRO A 90 13.37 8.74 -24.86
CA PRO A 90 12.33 7.90 -24.27
C PRO A 90 12.72 6.43 -24.33
N GLN A 91 12.84 5.80 -23.18
CA GLN A 91 13.05 4.36 -23.04
C GLN A 91 11.84 3.76 -22.32
N PRO A 92 11.02 2.92 -22.96
CA PRO A 92 9.75 2.46 -22.39
C PRO A 92 9.87 1.83 -21.02
N LYS A 93 10.91 1.02 -20.79
CA LYS A 93 11.18 0.41 -19.47
C LYS A 93 11.95 1.32 -18.50
N GLY A 94 12.31 2.52 -18.92
CA GLY A 94 13.18 3.44 -18.19
C GLY A 94 14.66 3.25 -18.53
N LEU A 95 15.48 4.25 -18.17
CA LEU A 95 16.93 4.27 -18.44
C LEU A 95 17.63 3.03 -17.86
N LEU A 96 18.55 2.45 -18.62
CA LEU A 96 19.29 1.26 -18.19
C LEU A 96 20.03 1.52 -16.87
N ALA A 97 20.73 2.63 -16.71
CA ALA A 97 21.45 2.96 -15.48
C ALA A 97 20.54 3.04 -14.25
N ALA A 98 19.32 3.53 -14.39
CA ALA A 98 18.35 3.55 -13.30
C ALA A 98 17.87 2.13 -12.93
N ARG A 99 17.65 1.27 -13.93
CA ARG A 99 17.30 -0.14 -13.72
C ARG A 99 18.44 -0.94 -13.09
N GLU A 100 19.68 -0.68 -13.52
CA GLU A 100 20.88 -1.26 -12.90
C GLU A 100 21.01 -0.87 -11.43
N SER A 101 20.70 0.39 -11.08
CA SER A 101 20.68 0.83 -9.67
C SER A 101 19.63 0.08 -8.84
N VAL A 102 18.48 -0.24 -9.42
CA VAL A 102 17.45 -1.06 -8.77
C VAL A 102 17.92 -2.51 -8.60
N VAL A 103 18.54 -3.11 -9.63
CA VAL A 103 19.14 -4.46 -9.53
C VAL A 103 20.17 -4.50 -8.39
N GLN A 104 21.06 -3.51 -8.35
CA GLN A 104 22.07 -3.42 -7.29
C GLN A 104 21.45 -3.31 -5.89
N TYR A 105 20.33 -2.56 -5.75
CA TYR A 105 19.58 -2.53 -4.49
C TYR A 105 19.06 -3.91 -4.09
N TYR A 106 18.44 -4.64 -5.00
CA TYR A 106 17.94 -5.99 -4.70
C TYR A 106 19.07 -6.98 -4.37
N HIS A 107 20.20 -6.86 -5.06
CA HIS A 107 21.39 -7.66 -4.77
C HIS A 107 21.93 -7.38 -3.36
N ASP A 108 22.09 -6.10 -3.01
CA ASP A 108 22.76 -5.69 -1.76
C ASP A 108 21.88 -5.91 -0.51
N GLU A 109 20.57 -5.69 -0.62
CA GLU A 109 19.68 -5.66 0.54
C GLU A 109 18.84 -6.95 0.67
N HIS A 110 18.59 -7.66 -0.44
CA HIS A 110 17.67 -8.80 -0.47
C HIS A 110 18.27 -10.09 -1.05
N GLU A 111 19.57 -10.09 -1.35
CA GLU A 111 20.29 -11.25 -1.91
C GLU A 111 19.66 -11.81 -3.20
N VAL A 112 19.03 -10.94 -4.01
CA VAL A 112 18.44 -11.32 -5.30
C VAL A 112 19.51 -11.23 -6.38
N PHE A 113 20.08 -12.36 -6.77
CA PHE A 113 21.23 -12.43 -7.70
C PHE A 113 20.83 -12.62 -9.16
N ASP A 114 19.65 -13.16 -9.42
CA ASP A 114 19.19 -13.51 -10.78
C ASP A 114 18.31 -12.44 -11.42
N LEU A 115 18.13 -11.29 -10.78
CA LEU A 115 17.36 -10.18 -11.34
C LEU A 115 18.21 -9.41 -12.34
N ALA A 116 17.80 -9.42 -13.61
CA ALA A 116 18.44 -8.66 -14.68
C ALA A 116 17.73 -7.29 -14.91
N PRO A 117 18.45 -6.25 -15.36
CA PRO A 117 17.84 -4.95 -15.68
C PRO A 117 16.72 -5.05 -16.74
N GLU A 118 16.77 -6.02 -17.63
CA GLU A 118 15.76 -6.31 -18.65
C GLU A 118 14.42 -6.74 -18.05
N SER A 119 14.45 -7.29 -16.84
CA SER A 119 13.26 -7.73 -16.08
C SER A 119 12.57 -6.61 -15.31
N LEU A 120 13.08 -5.37 -15.39
CA LEU A 120 12.55 -4.20 -14.71
C LEU A 120 11.84 -3.24 -15.65
N VAL A 121 10.71 -2.72 -15.19
CA VAL A 121 9.99 -1.59 -15.79
C VAL A 121 9.83 -0.51 -14.74
N LEU A 122 10.39 0.68 -14.98
CA LEU A 122 10.26 1.83 -14.08
C LEU A 122 8.87 2.45 -14.23
N THR A 123 8.31 2.90 -13.12
CA THR A 123 7.02 3.58 -13.04
C THR A 123 7.09 4.79 -12.11
N THR A 124 6.12 5.70 -12.21
CA THR A 124 6.06 6.88 -11.31
C THR A 124 5.53 6.56 -9.93
N SER A 125 4.88 5.41 -9.77
CA SER A 125 4.36 4.90 -8.50
C SER A 125 4.01 3.43 -8.62
N THR A 126 3.91 2.72 -7.50
CA THR A 126 3.36 1.35 -7.49
C THR A 126 1.90 1.32 -7.97
N SER A 127 1.14 2.41 -7.77
CA SER A 127 -0.22 2.54 -8.32
C SER A 127 -0.24 2.50 -9.85
N GLU A 128 0.71 3.16 -10.52
CA GLU A 128 0.89 3.05 -11.97
C GLU A 128 1.32 1.63 -12.35
N GLY A 129 2.21 1.03 -11.56
CA GLY A 129 2.60 -0.38 -11.73
C GLY A 129 1.41 -1.33 -11.67
N TYR A 130 0.50 -1.18 -10.70
CA TYR A 130 -0.75 -1.95 -10.63
C TYR A 130 -1.63 -1.72 -11.87
N SER A 131 -1.79 -0.49 -12.31
CA SER A 131 -2.56 -0.16 -13.51
C SER A 131 -2.00 -0.85 -14.77
N TYR A 132 -0.67 -0.86 -14.92
CA TYR A 132 -0.01 -1.59 -16.01
C TYR A 132 -0.24 -3.10 -15.92
N LEU A 133 -0.15 -3.67 -14.70
CA LEU A 133 -0.35 -5.11 -14.50
C LEU A 133 -1.81 -5.52 -14.72
N PHE A 134 -2.78 -4.71 -14.30
CA PHE A 134 -4.20 -4.99 -14.57
C PHE A 134 -4.49 -4.99 -16.07
N ARG A 135 -3.92 -4.05 -16.83
CA ARG A 135 -4.03 -4.03 -18.32
C ARG A 135 -3.32 -5.20 -18.97
N LEU A 136 -2.20 -5.65 -18.40
CA LEU A 136 -1.47 -6.80 -18.92
C LEU A 136 -2.23 -8.11 -18.72
N LEU A 137 -2.80 -8.30 -17.53
CA LEU A 137 -3.30 -9.60 -17.08
C LEU A 137 -4.81 -9.77 -17.29
N CYS A 138 -5.60 -8.68 -17.29
CA CYS A 138 -7.05 -8.73 -17.21
C CYS A 138 -7.73 -8.17 -18.45
N ASN A 139 -8.82 -8.83 -18.84
CA ASN A 139 -9.87 -8.24 -19.65
C ASN A 139 -10.92 -7.58 -18.76
N VAL A 140 -11.82 -6.79 -19.37
CA VAL A 140 -12.96 -6.19 -18.66
C VAL A 140 -13.77 -7.27 -17.93
N GLY A 141 -13.93 -7.12 -16.62
CA GLY A 141 -14.66 -8.02 -15.77
C GLY A 141 -13.91 -9.25 -15.26
N ASP A 142 -12.64 -9.42 -15.66
CA ASP A 142 -11.75 -10.41 -15.04
C ASP A 142 -11.49 -10.06 -13.56
N GLU A 143 -11.03 -11.05 -12.81
CA GLU A 143 -10.93 -11.01 -11.35
C GLU A 143 -9.46 -11.04 -10.88
N ILE A 144 -9.18 -10.25 -9.84
CA ILE A 144 -7.92 -10.26 -9.10
C ILE A 144 -8.22 -10.58 -7.64
N LEU A 145 -7.55 -11.60 -7.08
CA LEU A 145 -7.65 -11.93 -5.66
C LEU A 145 -6.82 -10.96 -4.84
N VAL A 146 -7.41 -10.37 -3.78
CA VAL A 146 -6.75 -9.39 -2.91
C VAL A 146 -6.90 -9.77 -1.45
N PRO A 147 -5.88 -9.55 -0.59
CA PRO A 147 -5.97 -9.88 0.83
C PRO A 147 -6.91 -8.93 1.57
N LYS A 148 -7.62 -9.45 2.60
CA LYS A 148 -8.39 -8.65 3.57
C LYS A 148 -8.12 -9.15 4.99
N PRO A 149 -7.82 -8.24 5.95
CA PRO A 149 -7.70 -6.79 5.82
C PRO A 149 -6.46 -6.36 5.02
N SER A 150 -6.56 -5.25 4.28
CA SER A 150 -5.45 -4.70 3.50
C SER A 150 -5.66 -3.22 3.14
N TYR A 151 -4.74 -2.68 2.37
CA TYR A 151 -4.72 -1.28 1.96
C TYR A 151 -5.84 -0.94 0.96
N PRO A 152 -6.65 0.12 1.19
CA PRO A 152 -7.89 0.37 0.45
C PRO A 152 -7.71 0.92 -0.99
N LEU A 153 -6.47 1.14 -1.46
CA LEU A 153 -6.23 1.76 -2.78
C LEU A 153 -6.66 0.87 -3.96
N PHE A 154 -6.73 -0.44 -3.76
CA PHE A 154 -7.01 -1.39 -4.84
C PHE A 154 -8.37 -1.14 -5.51
N GLU A 155 -9.40 -0.71 -4.77
CA GLU A 155 -10.76 -0.49 -5.31
C GLU A 155 -10.77 0.57 -6.42
N PHE A 156 -10.10 1.71 -6.20
CA PHE A 156 -10.05 2.77 -7.21
C PHE A 156 -9.26 2.37 -8.46
N LEU A 157 -8.16 1.64 -8.28
CA LEU A 157 -7.35 1.16 -9.39
C LEU A 157 -8.11 0.15 -10.23
N SER A 158 -8.84 -0.76 -9.58
CA SER A 158 -9.62 -1.78 -10.27
C SER A 158 -10.82 -1.19 -11.02
N ASP A 159 -11.51 -0.20 -10.42
CA ASP A 159 -12.61 0.50 -11.08
C ASP A 159 -12.14 1.19 -12.38
N LEU A 160 -10.98 1.85 -12.34
CA LEU A 160 -10.40 2.52 -13.52
C LEU A 160 -10.04 1.56 -14.66
N GLU A 161 -9.70 0.32 -14.33
CA GLU A 161 -9.30 -0.70 -15.29
C GLU A 161 -10.42 -1.72 -15.61
N ASP A 162 -11.64 -1.53 -15.07
CA ASP A 162 -12.77 -2.46 -15.19
C ASP A 162 -12.46 -3.88 -14.71
N VAL A 163 -11.63 -4.01 -13.69
CA VAL A 163 -11.23 -5.27 -13.07
C VAL A 163 -12.02 -5.48 -11.78
N LYS A 164 -12.44 -6.70 -11.50
CA LYS A 164 -13.17 -7.04 -10.28
C LYS A 164 -12.22 -7.54 -9.20
N LEU A 165 -12.24 -6.91 -8.03
CA LEU A 165 -11.52 -7.41 -6.87
C LEU A 165 -12.34 -8.48 -6.15
N VAL A 166 -11.71 -9.61 -5.87
CA VAL A 166 -12.28 -10.70 -5.09
C VAL A 166 -11.44 -10.89 -3.83
N PRO A 167 -11.98 -10.58 -2.65
CA PRO A 167 -11.22 -10.67 -1.41
C PRO A 167 -10.99 -12.11 -0.98
N TYR A 168 -9.77 -12.38 -0.47
CA TYR A 168 -9.48 -13.56 0.34
C TYR A 168 -9.06 -13.14 1.75
N PRO A 169 -9.49 -13.86 2.81
CA PRO A 169 -9.22 -13.43 4.17
C PRO A 169 -7.79 -13.76 4.61
N LEU A 170 -7.22 -12.84 5.38
CA LEU A 170 -6.14 -13.12 6.31
C LEU A 170 -6.77 -13.46 7.66
N ILE A 171 -6.37 -14.56 8.27
CA ILE A 171 -6.82 -14.97 9.60
C ILE A 171 -5.75 -14.67 10.64
N TYR A 172 -6.20 -14.30 11.85
CA TYR A 172 -5.31 -14.02 12.97
C TYR A 172 -5.40 -15.13 14.02
N ASP A 173 -4.29 -15.85 14.18
CA ASP A 173 -4.08 -16.81 15.27
C ASP A 173 -2.63 -16.70 15.77
N HIS A 174 -2.39 -15.84 16.78
CA HIS A 174 -1.05 -15.48 17.26
C HIS A 174 -0.07 -15.03 16.17
N GLY A 175 -0.59 -14.42 15.11
CA GLY A 175 0.05 -13.98 13.90
C GLY A 175 -0.95 -14.04 12.74
N TRP A 176 -0.70 -13.30 11.68
CA TRP A 176 -1.57 -13.27 10.52
C TRP A 176 -1.14 -14.29 9.47
N GLN A 177 -2.09 -14.99 8.88
CA GLN A 177 -1.86 -16.03 7.88
C GLN A 177 -2.90 -15.94 6.76
N ILE A 178 -2.53 -16.42 5.57
CA ILE A 178 -3.46 -16.57 4.43
C ILE A 178 -4.42 -17.73 4.72
N ASP A 179 -5.73 -17.47 4.63
CA ASP A 179 -6.75 -18.54 4.68
C ASP A 179 -6.83 -19.25 3.32
N PHE A 180 -5.94 -20.22 3.08
CA PHE A 180 -5.93 -21.01 1.84
C PHE A 180 -7.25 -21.73 1.57
N PRO A 181 -7.93 -22.36 2.55
CA PRO A 181 -9.25 -22.92 2.30
C PRO A 181 -10.28 -21.93 1.74
N SER A 182 -10.25 -20.68 2.18
CA SER A 182 -11.11 -19.63 1.64
C SER A 182 -10.61 -19.13 0.28
N LEU A 183 -9.28 -19.03 0.07
CA LEU A 183 -8.70 -18.69 -1.21
C LEU A 183 -9.15 -19.66 -2.32
N TYR A 184 -9.11 -20.97 -2.06
CA TYR A 184 -9.59 -22.01 -2.98
C TYR A 184 -11.11 -21.92 -3.29
N LYS A 185 -11.91 -21.33 -2.42
CA LYS A 185 -13.38 -21.20 -2.64
C LYS A 185 -13.74 -20.02 -3.54
N VAL A 186 -12.90 -19.01 -3.62
CA VAL A 186 -13.22 -17.76 -4.32
C VAL A 186 -12.60 -17.68 -5.72
N VAL A 187 -11.64 -18.55 -6.05
CA VAL A 187 -11.05 -18.60 -7.39
C VAL A 187 -12.09 -19.05 -8.44
N THR A 188 -12.10 -18.40 -9.59
CA THR A 188 -12.99 -18.72 -10.72
C THR A 188 -12.18 -18.78 -12.03
N HIS A 189 -12.83 -19.14 -13.12
CA HIS A 189 -12.20 -19.10 -14.46
C HIS A 189 -11.92 -17.68 -14.97
N HIS A 190 -12.46 -16.66 -14.31
CA HIS A 190 -12.15 -15.25 -14.58
C HIS A 190 -10.98 -14.72 -13.77
N THR A 191 -10.50 -15.46 -12.77
CA THR A 191 -9.36 -15.04 -11.96
C THR A 191 -8.07 -15.05 -12.79
N ARG A 192 -7.24 -14.00 -12.67
CA ARG A 192 -5.99 -13.82 -13.42
C ARG A 192 -4.75 -13.72 -12.55
N ALA A 193 -4.89 -13.19 -11.35
CA ALA A 193 -3.76 -13.06 -10.44
C ALA A 193 -4.18 -13.05 -8.97
N VAL A 194 -3.20 -13.29 -8.11
CA VAL A 194 -3.29 -13.09 -6.66
C VAL A 194 -2.36 -11.95 -6.27
N VAL A 195 -2.91 -10.94 -5.59
CA VAL A 195 -2.12 -9.89 -4.96
C VAL A 195 -1.72 -10.34 -3.56
N VAL A 196 -0.45 -10.20 -3.22
CA VAL A 196 0.07 -10.28 -1.85
C VAL A 196 0.72 -8.95 -1.50
N VAL A 197 0.61 -8.51 -0.26
CA VAL A 197 1.31 -7.33 0.27
C VAL A 197 2.30 -7.83 1.32
N HIS A 198 3.59 -7.58 1.12
CA HIS A 198 4.67 -8.25 1.84
C HIS A 198 5.73 -7.26 2.35
N PRO A 199 5.63 -6.82 3.63
CA PRO A 199 4.58 -7.14 4.61
C PRO A 199 3.26 -6.41 4.32
N ASN A 200 2.16 -7.01 4.78
CA ASN A 200 0.82 -6.49 4.56
C ASN A 200 0.57 -5.19 5.37
N ASN A 201 -0.18 -4.30 4.79
CA ASN A 201 -0.63 -3.06 5.42
C ASN A 201 -2.15 -3.13 5.66
N PRO A 202 -2.66 -3.10 6.91
CA PRO A 202 -1.96 -2.63 8.13
C PRO A 202 -1.45 -3.75 9.05
N THR A 203 -1.63 -5.02 8.72
CA THR A 203 -1.36 -6.14 9.64
C THR A 203 0.12 -6.34 9.97
N GLY A 204 1.00 -5.89 9.08
CA GLY A 204 2.45 -6.05 9.18
C GLY A 204 2.94 -7.48 8.96
N SER A 205 2.07 -8.40 8.54
CA SER A 205 2.42 -9.79 8.33
C SER A 205 3.24 -10.01 7.06
N PHE A 206 4.28 -10.81 7.14
CA PHE A 206 5.00 -11.33 5.99
C PHE A 206 4.37 -12.66 5.54
N VAL A 207 4.39 -12.89 4.22
CA VAL A 207 4.12 -14.22 3.68
C VAL A 207 5.31 -15.12 4.03
N SER A 208 5.09 -16.17 4.80
CA SER A 208 6.12 -17.12 5.18
C SER A 208 6.57 -17.98 3.97
N ASP A 209 7.73 -18.63 4.07
CA ASP A 209 8.19 -19.53 3.00
C ASP A 209 7.21 -20.69 2.76
N GLN A 210 6.55 -21.17 3.80
CA GLN A 210 5.54 -22.22 3.66
C GLN A 210 4.30 -21.71 2.93
N GLU A 211 3.83 -20.53 3.25
CA GLU A 211 2.71 -19.88 2.53
C GLU A 211 3.08 -19.58 1.07
N ARG A 212 4.33 -19.14 0.82
CA ARG A 212 4.81 -18.90 -0.55
C ARG A 212 4.81 -20.18 -1.38
N LEU A 213 5.23 -21.31 -0.83
CA LEU A 213 5.16 -22.61 -1.50
C LEU A 213 3.70 -23.01 -1.80
N ALA A 214 2.79 -22.82 -0.83
CA ALA A 214 1.38 -23.10 -1.03
C ALA A 214 0.73 -22.16 -2.08
N LEU A 215 1.10 -20.88 -2.05
CA LEU A 215 0.65 -19.89 -3.03
C LEU A 215 1.13 -20.22 -4.45
N ASN A 216 2.40 -20.63 -4.59
CA ASN A 216 2.96 -21.08 -5.87
C ASN A 216 2.21 -22.32 -6.39
N ALA A 217 1.90 -23.29 -5.52
CA ALA A 217 1.13 -24.47 -5.88
C ALA A 217 -0.28 -24.08 -6.36
N PHE A 218 -0.96 -23.21 -5.62
CA PHE A 218 -2.27 -22.67 -5.99
C PHE A 218 -2.23 -21.94 -7.34
N CYS A 219 -1.27 -21.04 -7.54
CA CYS A 219 -1.15 -20.27 -8.78
C CYS A 219 -0.83 -21.15 -10.00
N ARG A 220 -0.05 -22.21 -9.82
CA ARG A 220 0.19 -23.21 -10.90
C ARG A 220 -1.07 -24.01 -11.24
N GLU A 221 -1.87 -24.39 -10.24
CA GLU A 221 -3.11 -25.15 -10.45
C GLU A 221 -4.13 -24.38 -11.27
N TYR A 222 -4.21 -23.07 -11.07
CA TYR A 222 -5.21 -22.19 -11.69
C TYR A 222 -4.66 -21.26 -12.78
N ASP A 223 -3.39 -21.43 -13.17
CA ASP A 223 -2.71 -20.60 -14.18
C ASP A 223 -2.76 -19.09 -13.86
N LEU A 224 -2.44 -18.74 -12.63
CA LEU A 224 -2.48 -17.37 -12.10
C LEU A 224 -1.08 -16.76 -11.98
N ALA A 225 -0.99 -15.44 -12.18
CA ALA A 225 0.19 -14.67 -11.79
C ALA A 225 0.14 -14.26 -10.31
N ILE A 226 1.31 -13.98 -9.73
CA ILE A 226 1.43 -13.32 -8.42
C ILE A 226 1.80 -11.85 -8.64
N VAL A 227 1.12 -10.93 -7.96
CA VAL A 227 1.50 -9.53 -7.84
C VAL A 227 1.87 -9.25 -6.38
N ALA A 228 3.16 -9.09 -6.11
CA ALA A 228 3.69 -8.88 -4.76
C ALA A 228 4.02 -7.39 -4.54
N ASP A 229 3.31 -6.74 -3.63
CA ASP A 229 3.63 -5.38 -3.18
C ASP A 229 4.63 -5.45 -2.03
N GLU A 230 5.86 -5.05 -2.30
CA GLU A 230 6.98 -5.09 -1.36
C GLU A 230 7.45 -3.71 -0.91
N VAL A 231 6.59 -2.70 -0.94
CA VAL A 231 6.99 -1.33 -0.56
C VAL A 231 7.49 -1.23 0.89
N PHE A 232 7.13 -2.17 1.76
CA PHE A 232 7.55 -2.24 3.15
C PHE A 232 8.54 -3.36 3.47
N LEU A 233 9.09 -4.06 2.47
CA LEU A 233 9.98 -5.21 2.68
C LEU A 233 11.18 -4.88 3.58
N ASP A 234 11.72 -3.67 3.48
CA ASP A 234 12.86 -3.17 4.25
C ASP A 234 12.56 -2.86 5.73
N TYR A 235 11.34 -3.12 6.20
CA TYR A 235 10.89 -2.75 7.55
C TYR A 235 10.47 -3.95 8.40
N PRO A 236 11.26 -5.03 8.53
CA PRO A 236 11.01 -6.09 9.49
C PRO A 236 11.26 -5.58 10.93
N HIS A 237 10.38 -5.94 11.87
CA HIS A 237 10.48 -5.46 13.25
C HIS A 237 11.46 -6.25 14.10
N ASP A 238 11.76 -7.47 13.73
CA ASP A 238 12.74 -8.34 14.38
C ASP A 238 14.16 -8.18 13.79
N GLY A 239 14.30 -7.34 12.74
CA GLY A 239 15.55 -7.14 12.01
C GLY A 239 15.97 -8.30 11.12
N ALA A 240 15.19 -9.38 11.04
CA ALA A 240 15.49 -10.50 10.17
C ALA A 240 15.18 -10.17 8.70
N SER A 241 16.06 -10.60 7.79
CA SER A 241 15.81 -10.51 6.35
C SER A 241 14.59 -11.36 5.97
N ARG A 242 13.84 -10.89 4.99
CA ARG A 242 12.71 -11.60 4.39
C ARG A 242 12.98 -11.83 2.91
N THR A 243 12.59 -13.01 2.44
CA THR A 243 12.82 -13.40 1.04
C THR A 243 11.88 -12.60 0.12
N SER A 244 12.44 -11.81 -0.78
CA SER A 244 11.67 -11.09 -1.80
C SER A 244 11.00 -12.03 -2.79
N PHE A 245 9.81 -11.68 -3.25
CA PHE A 245 9.12 -12.36 -4.36
C PHE A 245 9.83 -12.16 -5.71
N ALA A 246 10.77 -11.21 -5.82
CA ALA A 246 11.61 -11.06 -7.00
C ALA A 246 12.51 -12.30 -7.25
N THR A 247 12.70 -13.17 -6.24
CA THR A 247 13.39 -14.47 -6.39
C THR A 247 12.47 -15.61 -6.85
N ASN A 248 11.15 -15.37 -6.97
CA ASN A 248 10.20 -16.44 -7.27
C ASN A 248 10.38 -16.92 -8.72
N SER A 249 10.78 -18.17 -8.89
CA SER A 249 10.99 -18.80 -10.20
C SER A 249 9.85 -19.75 -10.63
N ASP A 250 8.92 -20.04 -9.70
CA ASP A 250 7.92 -21.11 -9.87
C ASP A 250 6.73 -20.71 -10.74
N VAL A 251 6.28 -19.46 -10.61
CA VAL A 251 5.14 -18.91 -11.35
C VAL A 251 5.44 -17.48 -11.78
N LEU A 252 4.75 -16.99 -12.80
CA LEU A 252 4.89 -15.60 -13.25
C LEU A 252 4.57 -14.66 -12.10
N THR A 253 5.57 -13.87 -11.72
CA THR A 253 5.49 -13.00 -10.54
C THR A 253 5.93 -11.59 -10.90
N PHE A 254 5.18 -10.61 -10.42
CA PHE A 254 5.49 -9.18 -10.55
C PHE A 254 5.65 -8.58 -9.17
N THR A 255 6.86 -8.15 -8.84
CA THR A 255 7.18 -7.51 -7.57
C THR A 255 7.18 -6.01 -7.73
N LEU A 256 6.39 -5.30 -6.93
CA LEU A 256 6.25 -3.85 -6.92
C LEU A 256 6.99 -3.25 -5.73
N SER A 257 7.81 -2.23 -5.97
CA SER A 257 8.43 -1.45 -4.91
C SER A 257 8.79 -0.04 -5.40
N GLY A 258 9.41 0.80 -4.56
CA GLY A 258 9.80 2.15 -4.96
C GLY A 258 10.33 3.02 -3.82
N LEU A 259 10.84 4.20 -4.17
CA LEU A 259 11.51 5.14 -3.26
C LEU A 259 10.61 5.68 -2.14
N SER A 260 9.28 5.59 -2.29
CA SER A 260 8.32 6.15 -1.32
C SER A 260 8.53 5.66 0.10
N LYS A 261 8.92 4.39 0.24
CA LYS A 261 9.18 3.75 1.53
C LYS A 261 10.68 3.46 1.70
N ILE A 262 11.32 2.86 0.69
CA ILE A 262 12.73 2.48 0.72
C ILE A 262 13.62 3.66 1.15
N SER A 263 13.46 4.81 0.52
CA SER A 263 14.25 6.02 0.82
C SER A 263 13.45 7.12 1.52
N GLY A 264 12.17 6.86 1.88
CA GLY A 264 11.32 7.87 2.48
C GLY A 264 11.02 9.07 1.57
N LEU A 265 11.05 8.88 0.25
CA LEU A 265 10.96 9.94 -0.77
C LEU A 265 9.72 9.78 -1.68
N PRO A 266 8.47 9.81 -1.14
CA PRO A 266 7.27 9.62 -1.94
C PRO A 266 7.05 10.70 -3.01
N GLN A 267 7.57 11.91 -2.79
CA GLN A 267 7.50 13.03 -3.71
C GLN A 267 8.37 12.86 -4.96
N MET A 268 9.39 11.99 -4.91
CA MET A 268 10.29 11.76 -6.04
C MET A 268 9.71 10.83 -7.10
N LYS A 269 8.58 10.19 -6.83
CA LYS A 269 7.81 9.48 -7.86
C LYS A 269 8.63 8.50 -8.70
N VAL A 270 9.42 7.63 -8.05
CA VAL A 270 10.15 6.52 -8.66
C VAL A 270 9.73 5.22 -8.02
N ALA A 271 9.23 4.31 -8.83
CA ALA A 271 8.83 2.96 -8.47
C ALA A 271 9.17 2.02 -9.64
N TRP A 272 8.94 0.74 -9.47
CA TRP A 272 9.22 -0.25 -10.50
C TRP A 272 8.36 -1.51 -10.36
N ILE A 273 8.30 -2.25 -11.47
CA ILE A 273 7.84 -3.63 -11.56
C ILE A 273 9.08 -4.49 -11.84
N ALA A 274 9.36 -5.48 -11.00
CA ALA A 274 10.35 -6.52 -11.27
C ALA A 274 9.61 -7.81 -11.64
N ALA A 275 9.86 -8.34 -12.86
CA ALA A 275 9.22 -9.56 -13.33
C ALA A 275 10.15 -10.76 -13.11
N SER A 276 9.63 -11.82 -12.50
CA SER A 276 10.31 -13.09 -12.26
C SER A 276 9.42 -14.29 -12.62
N GLY A 277 9.94 -15.51 -12.52
CA GLY A 277 9.21 -16.72 -12.89
C GLY A 277 9.74 -17.41 -14.13
N PRO A 278 9.00 -18.39 -14.67
CA PRO A 278 9.42 -19.17 -15.83
C PRO A 278 9.72 -18.29 -17.06
N ASP A 279 10.73 -18.65 -17.82
CA ASP A 279 11.32 -17.82 -18.87
C ASP A 279 10.33 -17.35 -19.94
N GLU A 280 9.55 -18.27 -20.53
CA GLU A 280 8.70 -17.94 -21.66
C GLU A 280 7.54 -16.99 -21.26
N PRO A 281 6.72 -17.26 -20.22
CA PRO A 281 5.69 -16.31 -19.81
C PRO A 281 6.27 -14.97 -19.32
N ARG A 282 7.45 -14.98 -18.67
CA ARG A 282 8.13 -13.75 -18.24
C ARG A 282 8.58 -12.88 -19.41
N LYS A 283 9.19 -13.47 -20.45
CA LYS A 283 9.61 -12.74 -21.65
C LYS A 283 8.41 -12.14 -22.40
N GLU A 284 7.35 -12.93 -22.56
CA GLU A 284 6.12 -12.45 -23.19
C GLU A 284 5.47 -11.30 -22.41
N ALA A 285 5.37 -11.44 -21.08
CA ALA A 285 4.84 -10.41 -20.21
C ALA A 285 5.64 -9.11 -20.29
N LEU A 286 6.97 -9.19 -20.27
CA LEU A 286 7.86 -8.02 -20.38
C LEU A 286 7.74 -7.34 -21.74
N ALA A 287 7.62 -8.09 -22.84
CA ALA A 287 7.40 -7.50 -24.17
C ALA A 287 6.08 -6.72 -24.25
N ARG A 288 5.00 -7.25 -23.64
CA ARG A 288 3.71 -6.56 -23.57
C ARG A 288 3.74 -5.35 -22.62
N LEU A 289 4.41 -5.47 -21.45
CA LEU A 289 4.61 -4.36 -20.52
C LEU A 289 5.38 -3.20 -21.15
N GLU A 290 6.37 -3.52 -21.99
CA GLU A 290 7.13 -2.50 -22.74
C GLU A 290 6.21 -1.67 -23.62
N VAL A 291 5.28 -2.29 -24.34
CA VAL A 291 4.28 -1.59 -25.19
C VAL A 291 3.33 -0.76 -24.33
N ILE A 292 2.86 -1.32 -23.19
CA ILE A 292 1.99 -0.59 -22.27
C ILE A 292 2.71 0.66 -21.74
N ALA A 293 3.94 0.51 -21.24
CA ALA A 293 4.74 1.60 -20.71
C ALA A 293 5.05 2.66 -21.78
N ASP A 294 5.38 2.24 -23.02
CA ASP A 294 5.63 3.15 -24.14
C ASP A 294 4.41 3.99 -24.50
N THR A 295 3.21 3.41 -24.38
CA THR A 295 1.94 4.14 -24.61
C THR A 295 1.76 5.35 -23.68
N TYR A 296 2.31 5.29 -22.46
CA TYR A 296 2.26 6.38 -21.46
C TYR A 296 3.52 7.25 -21.47
N LEU A 297 4.49 6.92 -22.32
CA LEU A 297 5.83 7.48 -22.38
C LEU A 297 6.64 7.15 -21.10
N SER A 298 7.96 7.26 -21.18
CA SER A 298 8.81 6.98 -20.03
C SER A 298 8.67 8.04 -18.94
N MET A 299 8.98 7.65 -17.69
CA MET A 299 9.04 8.60 -16.59
C MET A 299 10.12 9.68 -16.85
N ASN A 300 10.02 10.82 -16.17
CA ASN A 300 10.88 11.97 -16.45
C ASN A 300 12.38 11.67 -16.24
N ALA A 301 13.21 12.21 -17.13
CA ALA A 301 14.64 11.96 -17.16
C ALA A 301 15.41 12.40 -15.88
N PRO A 302 15.15 13.58 -15.26
CA PRO A 302 15.85 13.99 -14.04
C PRO A 302 15.81 12.94 -12.94
N LEU A 303 14.66 12.33 -12.69
CA LEU A 303 14.49 11.34 -11.64
C LEU A 303 15.16 10.00 -11.99
N GLN A 304 15.15 9.63 -13.27
CA GLN A 304 15.83 8.41 -13.72
C GLN A 304 17.35 8.54 -13.55
N TYR A 305 17.94 9.69 -13.91
CA TYR A 305 19.37 9.95 -13.68
C TYR A 305 19.73 10.08 -12.18
N ALA A 306 18.79 10.47 -11.35
CA ALA A 306 18.98 10.59 -9.91
C ALA A 306 18.75 9.28 -9.14
N THR A 307 18.23 8.22 -9.76
CA THR A 307 17.74 7.00 -9.08
C THR A 307 18.80 6.39 -8.18
N GLU A 308 20.05 6.27 -8.61
CA GLU A 308 21.16 5.76 -7.80
C GLU A 308 21.34 6.55 -6.50
N THR A 309 21.45 7.87 -6.61
CA THR A 309 21.62 8.77 -5.45
C THR A 309 20.39 8.73 -4.53
N LEU A 310 19.19 8.71 -5.11
CA LEU A 310 17.95 8.66 -4.35
C LEU A 310 17.77 7.32 -3.63
N LEU A 311 18.13 6.20 -4.26
CA LEU A 311 18.17 4.87 -3.61
C LEU A 311 19.21 4.83 -2.48
N ALA A 312 20.38 5.45 -2.67
CA ALA A 312 21.40 5.49 -1.65
C ALA A 312 20.98 6.24 -0.37
N GLN A 313 19.96 7.14 -0.45
CA GLN A 313 19.39 7.81 0.73
C GLN A 313 18.79 6.84 1.74
N ARG A 314 18.38 5.62 1.33
CA ARG A 314 17.89 4.59 2.25
C ARG A 314 18.82 4.34 3.42
N LYS A 315 20.13 4.31 3.17
CA LYS A 315 21.16 4.09 4.20
C LYS A 315 21.16 5.14 5.33
N LYS A 316 20.58 6.32 5.07
CA LYS A 316 20.43 7.40 6.05
C LYS A 316 19.03 7.44 6.66
N VAL A 317 17.99 7.19 5.88
CA VAL A 317 16.59 7.38 6.28
C VAL A 317 16.00 6.14 6.94
N GLN A 318 16.28 4.93 6.45
CA GLN A 318 15.75 3.69 7.01
C GLN A 318 16.13 3.47 8.49
N PRO A 319 17.38 3.66 8.92
CA PRO A 319 17.73 3.52 10.34
C PRO A 319 16.90 4.45 11.25
N LEU A 320 16.62 5.68 10.80
CA LEU A 320 15.82 6.65 11.55
C LEU A 320 14.34 6.22 11.62
N LEU A 321 13.80 5.68 10.52
CA LEU A 321 12.44 5.15 10.48
C LEU A 321 12.30 3.90 11.34
N LEU A 322 13.23 2.95 11.23
CA LEU A 322 13.23 1.73 12.05
C LEU A 322 13.35 2.05 13.55
N ASP A 323 14.21 3.00 13.93
CA ASP A 323 14.32 3.44 15.32
C ASP A 323 13.01 4.10 15.81
N ARG A 324 12.36 4.92 14.98
CA ARG A 324 11.07 5.52 15.29
C ARG A 324 9.98 4.46 15.46
N VAL A 325 9.89 3.49 14.52
CA VAL A 325 8.93 2.37 14.59
C VAL A 325 9.15 1.56 15.86
N ARG A 326 10.42 1.20 16.15
CA ARG A 326 10.79 0.45 17.35
C ARG A 326 10.39 1.21 18.62
N THR A 327 10.78 2.47 18.73
CA THR A 327 10.50 3.29 19.94
C THR A 327 9.01 3.48 20.17
N ASN A 328 8.23 3.77 19.12
CA ASN A 328 6.78 3.94 19.26
C ASN A 328 6.08 2.62 19.58
N ARG A 329 6.56 1.48 19.03
CA ARG A 329 6.03 0.15 19.38
C ARG A 329 6.31 -0.20 20.83
N GLU A 330 7.54 0.02 21.31
CA GLU A 330 7.92 -0.21 22.73
C GLU A 330 7.09 0.67 23.68
N ASP A 331 6.87 1.95 23.34
CA ASP A 331 6.02 2.84 24.13
C ASP A 331 4.56 2.37 24.13
N LEU A 332 4.04 1.92 22.99
CA LEU A 332 2.70 1.31 22.90
C LEU A 332 2.59 0.10 23.82
N ASP A 333 3.54 -0.85 23.73
CA ASP A 333 3.54 -2.06 24.56
C ASP A 333 3.63 -1.73 26.06
N HIS A 334 4.46 -0.74 26.43
CA HIS A 334 4.56 -0.26 27.82
C HIS A 334 3.23 0.38 28.33
N GLN A 335 2.53 1.10 27.50
CA GLN A 335 1.23 1.68 27.87
C GLN A 335 0.15 0.60 27.97
N LEU A 336 0.11 -0.35 27.01
CA LEU A 336 -0.83 -1.47 27.02
C LEU A 336 -0.65 -2.38 28.24
N ALA A 337 0.58 -2.61 28.69
CA ALA A 337 0.87 -3.43 29.86
C ALA A 337 0.25 -2.89 31.18
N LYS A 338 -0.13 -1.61 31.22
CA LYS A 338 -0.74 -0.97 32.41
C LYS A 338 -2.25 -1.17 32.54
N GLN A 339 -2.88 -1.74 31.53
CA GLN A 339 -4.33 -1.98 31.49
C GLN A 339 -4.63 -3.34 30.82
N LYS A 340 -5.89 -3.79 30.85
CA LYS A 340 -6.30 -5.10 30.33
C LYS A 340 -7.43 -5.01 29.28
N THR A 341 -7.89 -3.82 28.99
CA THR A 341 -9.07 -3.57 28.15
C THR A 341 -8.74 -3.58 26.67
N CYS A 342 -7.58 -3.02 26.32
CA CYS A 342 -7.07 -2.96 24.95
C CYS A 342 -5.81 -3.81 24.80
N SER A 343 -5.58 -4.31 23.59
CA SER A 343 -4.35 -5.01 23.21
C SER A 343 -3.95 -4.59 21.79
N ARG A 344 -2.72 -4.88 21.37
CA ARG A 344 -2.39 -4.85 19.95
C ARG A 344 -2.32 -6.26 19.38
N LEU A 345 -2.55 -6.39 18.09
CA LEU A 345 -2.26 -7.61 17.36
C LEU A 345 -0.76 -7.73 17.07
N GLU A 346 -0.28 -8.95 16.85
CA GLU A 346 1.11 -9.16 16.45
C GLU A 346 1.39 -8.50 15.10
N VAL A 347 2.59 -7.92 15.00
CA VAL A 347 3.05 -7.16 13.83
C VAL A 347 4.53 -7.47 13.60
N ASP A 348 4.85 -8.00 12.43
CA ASP A 348 6.21 -8.47 12.08
C ASP A 348 6.99 -7.42 11.28
N GLY A 349 6.30 -6.44 10.68
CA GLY A 349 6.94 -5.41 9.86
C GLY A 349 6.03 -4.25 9.48
N GLY A 350 6.57 -3.36 8.65
CA GLY A 350 5.86 -2.16 8.20
C GLY A 350 5.84 -1.02 9.21
N TRP A 351 4.89 -0.09 9.03
CA TRP A 351 4.83 1.16 9.81
C TRP A 351 3.55 1.30 10.63
N TYR A 352 2.76 0.23 10.78
CA TYR A 352 1.45 0.31 11.42
C TYR A 352 1.35 -0.70 12.56
N ALA A 353 0.47 -0.40 13.51
CA ALA A 353 0.01 -1.34 14.51
C ALA A 353 -1.52 -1.34 14.54
N VAL A 354 -2.09 -2.52 14.76
CA VAL A 354 -3.53 -2.74 14.90
C VAL A 354 -3.85 -2.91 16.38
N LEU A 355 -4.66 -2.02 16.93
CA LEU A 355 -5.20 -2.12 18.28
C LEU A 355 -6.51 -2.89 18.25
N ARG A 356 -6.67 -3.84 19.17
CA ARG A 356 -7.96 -4.46 19.49
C ARG A 356 -8.54 -3.72 20.69
N VAL A 357 -9.76 -3.20 20.52
CA VAL A 357 -10.47 -2.41 21.52
C VAL A 357 -11.86 -3.01 21.78
N PRO A 358 -12.51 -2.69 22.93
CA PRO A 358 -13.88 -3.11 23.20
C PRO A 358 -14.87 -2.61 22.14
N VAL A 359 -15.76 -3.49 21.69
CA VAL A 359 -16.83 -3.16 20.74
C VAL A 359 -18.04 -2.60 21.51
N THR A 360 -18.03 -1.29 21.73
CA THR A 360 -19.17 -0.57 22.37
C THR A 360 -19.99 0.23 21.35
N GLN A 361 -19.41 0.48 20.19
CA GLN A 361 -19.96 1.20 19.05
C GLN A 361 -19.16 0.79 17.79
N THR A 362 -19.51 1.32 16.62
CA THR A 362 -18.73 1.08 15.40
C THR A 362 -17.36 1.73 15.48
N ASP A 363 -16.36 1.17 14.78
CA ASP A 363 -14.99 1.73 14.74
C ASP A 363 -14.99 3.19 14.23
N GLU A 364 -15.89 3.52 13.29
CA GLU A 364 -16.02 4.89 12.77
C GLU A 364 -16.54 5.85 13.85
N GLU A 365 -17.58 5.45 14.59
CA GLU A 365 -18.13 6.27 15.68
C GLU A 365 -17.11 6.48 16.79
N LEU A 366 -16.35 5.42 17.13
CA LEU A 366 -15.26 5.50 18.09
C LEU A 366 -14.15 6.44 17.62
N ALA A 367 -13.73 6.35 16.36
CA ALA A 367 -12.71 7.24 15.81
C ALA A 367 -13.16 8.71 15.79
N ILE A 368 -14.44 8.98 15.48
CA ILE A 368 -15.03 10.33 15.54
C ILE A 368 -15.09 10.83 16.99
N GLU A 369 -15.45 9.97 17.92
CA GLU A 369 -15.50 10.32 19.35
C GLU A 369 -14.12 10.66 19.91
N LEU A 370 -13.09 9.85 19.62
CA LEU A 370 -11.71 10.11 20.01
C LEU A 370 -11.18 11.42 19.40
N LEU A 371 -11.54 11.71 18.17
CA LEU A 371 -11.17 12.95 17.49
C LEU A 371 -11.85 14.17 18.12
N THR A 372 -13.15 14.10 18.38
CA THR A 372 -13.93 15.26 18.86
C THR A 372 -13.72 15.54 20.35
N LYS A 373 -13.56 14.51 21.18
CA LYS A 373 -13.37 14.66 22.63
C LYS A 373 -11.91 14.89 23.04
N TYR A 374 -10.97 14.23 22.36
CA TYR A 374 -9.57 14.21 22.79
C TYR A 374 -8.60 14.77 21.74
N ALA A 375 -9.11 15.22 20.59
CA ALA A 375 -8.32 15.66 19.44
C ALA A 375 -7.30 14.61 18.96
N VAL A 376 -7.64 13.31 19.06
CA VAL A 376 -6.83 12.20 18.57
C VAL A 376 -7.41 11.71 17.26
N TYR A 377 -6.61 11.78 16.20
CA TYR A 377 -6.98 11.29 14.87
C TYR A 377 -6.28 9.97 14.57
N LEU A 378 -7.06 8.94 14.30
CA LEU A 378 -6.60 7.59 13.94
C LEU A 378 -7.55 6.96 12.93
N HIS A 379 -7.15 5.83 12.33
CA HIS A 379 -7.99 5.14 11.36
C HIS A 379 -8.82 4.04 12.04
N PRO A 380 -10.13 3.97 11.76
CA PRO A 380 -10.95 2.83 12.12
C PRO A 380 -10.60 1.61 11.27
N GLY A 381 -10.81 0.40 11.81
CA GLY A 381 -10.47 -0.86 11.15
C GLY A 381 -11.17 -1.05 9.81
N HIS A 382 -12.41 -0.62 9.68
CA HIS A 382 -13.16 -0.76 8.42
C HIS A 382 -12.51 -0.05 7.22
N PHE A 383 -11.64 0.95 7.44
CA PHE A 383 -10.86 1.56 6.34
C PHE A 383 -9.89 0.58 5.66
N TYR A 384 -9.57 -0.49 6.33
CA TYR A 384 -8.69 -1.56 5.86
C TYR A 384 -9.45 -2.88 5.64
N ASP A 385 -10.79 -2.82 5.60
CA ASP A 385 -11.65 -3.98 5.40
C ASP A 385 -11.56 -5.05 6.49
N PHE A 386 -11.32 -4.66 7.75
CA PHE A 386 -11.53 -5.59 8.85
C PHE A 386 -12.98 -6.08 8.87
N PRO A 387 -13.19 -7.40 9.06
CA PRO A 387 -14.54 -7.99 8.92
C PRO A 387 -15.51 -7.59 10.04
N ASN A 388 -15.00 -7.12 11.18
CA ASN A 388 -15.75 -6.77 12.36
C ASN A 388 -15.23 -5.47 12.96
N ASP A 389 -16.06 -4.79 13.77
CA ASP A 389 -15.64 -3.68 14.62
C ASP A 389 -14.73 -4.15 15.77
N GLY A 390 -14.07 -3.23 16.42
CA GLY A 390 -13.14 -3.46 17.52
C GLY A 390 -11.67 -3.32 17.13
N PHE A 391 -11.39 -2.68 15.99
CA PHE A 391 -10.04 -2.47 15.49
C PHE A 391 -9.76 -1.00 15.18
N LEU A 392 -8.65 -0.50 15.67
CA LEU A 392 -8.11 0.82 15.34
C LEU A 392 -6.70 0.65 14.78
N VAL A 393 -6.36 1.45 13.78
CA VAL A 393 -5.04 1.40 13.13
C VAL A 393 -4.27 2.68 13.40
N VAL A 394 -3.04 2.53 13.90
CA VAL A 394 -2.14 3.65 14.23
C VAL A 394 -0.81 3.51 13.50
N SER A 395 -0.21 4.64 13.16
CA SER A 395 1.08 4.70 12.49
C SER A 395 2.22 4.81 13.49
N LEU A 396 3.16 3.89 13.39
CA LEU A 396 4.37 3.85 14.22
C LEU A 396 5.45 4.87 13.78
N ILE A 397 5.27 5.59 12.66
CA ILE A 397 6.19 6.67 12.27
C ILE A 397 5.74 8.05 12.73
N THR A 398 4.60 8.16 13.42
CA THR A 398 4.15 9.40 14.08
C THR A 398 5.27 9.96 14.99
N PRO A 399 5.47 11.30 15.09
CA PRO A 399 6.41 11.88 16.03
C PRO A 399 6.18 11.36 17.46
N GLN A 400 7.27 10.99 18.16
CA GLN A 400 7.20 10.20 19.42
C GLN A 400 6.30 10.81 20.48
N GLU A 401 6.40 12.12 20.68
CA GLU A 401 5.60 12.82 21.72
C GLU A 401 4.11 12.82 21.38
N ASP A 402 3.76 13.08 20.11
CA ASP A 402 2.36 13.05 19.67
C ASP A 402 1.82 11.61 19.70
N PHE A 403 2.65 10.60 19.35
CA PHE A 403 2.29 9.19 19.48
C PHE A 403 2.00 8.79 20.92
N ARG A 404 2.94 9.04 21.84
CA ARG A 404 2.81 8.72 23.28
C ARG A 404 1.55 9.33 23.87
N ARG A 405 1.32 10.61 23.62
CA ARG A 405 0.14 11.33 24.12
C ARG A 405 -1.14 10.82 23.50
N GLY A 406 -1.15 10.58 22.20
CA GLY A 406 -2.32 10.08 21.48
C GLY A 406 -2.75 8.70 21.99
N ILE A 407 -1.81 7.76 22.12
CA ILE A 407 -2.08 6.43 22.68
C ILE A 407 -2.57 6.56 24.13
N GLY A 408 -1.97 7.42 24.95
CA GLY A 408 -2.44 7.67 26.32
C GLY A 408 -3.90 8.13 26.39
N GLN A 409 -4.33 9.01 25.50
CA GLN A 409 -5.73 9.45 25.41
C GLN A 409 -6.66 8.33 24.94
N VAL A 410 -6.26 7.54 23.95
CA VAL A 410 -7.04 6.38 23.48
C VAL A 410 -7.27 5.39 24.63
N LEU A 411 -6.24 5.03 25.38
CA LEU A 411 -6.35 4.08 26.49
C LEU A 411 -7.13 4.64 27.68
N ALA A 412 -7.00 5.94 27.98
CA ALA A 412 -7.76 6.61 29.03
C ALA A 412 -9.27 6.63 28.74
N HIS A 413 -9.67 6.70 27.46
CA HIS A 413 -11.08 6.60 27.06
C HIS A 413 -11.72 5.28 27.51
N PHE A 414 -11.00 4.17 27.49
CA PHE A 414 -11.49 2.85 27.90
C PHE A 414 -11.28 2.54 29.39
N ALA A 415 -10.60 3.40 30.15
CA ALA A 415 -10.39 3.25 31.58
C ALA A 415 -11.48 3.94 32.41
N SER A 416 -12.28 4.79 31.78
CA SER A 416 -13.42 5.53 32.37
C SER A 416 -14.70 4.72 32.22
#